data_ff1ebaf6ac58168bbe1ea8c3adce4fdf
#
_entry.id   ff1ebaf6ac58168bbe1ea8c3adce4fdf
#
_cell.length_a   1.000
_cell.length_b   1.000
_cell.length_c   1.000
_cell.angle_alpha   90.00
_cell.angle_beta   90.00
_cell.angle_gamma   90.00
#
_symmetry.space_group_name_H-M   'P 1'
#
loop_
_entity.id
_entity.type
_entity.pdbx_description
1 polymer ?
#
loop_
_entity_poly.entity_id
_entity_poly.type
_entity_poly.pdbx_seq_one_letter_code
_entity_poly.pdbx_strand_id
1 'polypeptide(L)'
;MHLKLAQVRVEEIPETAKEPVSVIICARNEITNLERYLPSILNQNYPDFQVVVVNDRSWDGTEEFLEQLEKQYSKLKVVKILDNDKFIAGKKFAVTMGIKAAKHDWLVFTDADCIPESDNWLLGMQQPTDENVEIVLGYSPYLKRRSLLNALIRFETFFTAVNYLSFALKGMPYMGVGRNMAYKKSLFFKNKGFAAHMHIPSGDDDLFVNAHANKHNTQIRINKESQVWSEPNQTWSGYLKQKKRHFGAGKFYKSEHKFILSLQIIAQFMFYAAFAACMFFSLETRYIAAGILGFSILIRCLIYPKLLNRLNYRDLRWWFPILDILLFFFLTLNGFLSMFGKKKVSWK
;
A
#
# COMPACT_ATOMS: atom_id res chain seq x y z
N MET A 1 -19.50 -3.53 4.63
CA MET A 1 -18.44 -2.67 4.09
C MET A 1 -17.78 -3.32 2.87
N HIS A 2 -17.22 -4.50 2.98
CA HIS A 2 -16.52 -5.24 1.91
C HIS A 2 -17.41 -5.59 0.69
N LEU A 3 -18.72 -5.76 0.89
CA LEU A 3 -19.66 -6.08 -0.19
C LEU A 3 -19.67 -5.00 -1.29
N LYS A 4 -19.57 -3.71 -0.91
CA LYS A 4 -19.52 -2.60 -1.89
C LYS A 4 -18.28 -2.73 -2.79
N LEU A 5 -17.13 -3.10 -2.22
CA LEU A 5 -15.91 -3.32 -3.01
C LEU A 5 -16.03 -4.55 -3.93
N ALA A 6 -16.72 -5.60 -3.49
CA ALA A 6 -16.97 -6.78 -4.31
C ALA A 6 -17.90 -6.50 -5.51
N GLN A 7 -18.73 -5.45 -5.44
CA GLN A 7 -19.73 -5.08 -6.44
C GLN A 7 -19.34 -3.83 -7.25
N VAL A 8 -18.28 -3.09 -6.86
CA VAL A 8 -17.88 -1.87 -7.56
C VAL A 8 -17.60 -2.19 -9.04
N ARG A 9 -18.11 -1.37 -9.95
CA ARG A 9 -17.74 -1.46 -11.36
C ARG A 9 -16.25 -1.14 -11.49
N VAL A 10 -15.54 -2.00 -12.21
CA VAL A 10 -14.18 -1.69 -12.66
C VAL A 10 -14.34 -0.78 -13.86
N GLU A 11 -13.84 0.43 -13.76
CA GLU A 11 -13.86 1.38 -14.89
C GLU A 11 -12.91 0.86 -15.98
N GLU A 12 -13.31 1.02 -17.22
CA GLU A 12 -12.45 0.74 -18.37
C GLU A 12 -11.31 1.74 -18.40
N ILE A 13 -10.15 1.29 -18.90
CA ILE A 13 -9.01 2.17 -19.09
C ILE A 13 -9.36 3.16 -20.20
N PRO A 14 -9.16 4.46 -19.99
CA PRO A 14 -9.38 5.44 -21.03
C PRO A 14 -8.41 5.21 -22.20
N GLU A 15 -8.86 5.39 -23.41
CA GLU A 15 -8.04 5.23 -24.61
C GLU A 15 -6.94 6.29 -24.72
N THR A 16 -7.18 7.46 -24.13
CA THR A 16 -6.27 8.61 -24.17
C THR A 16 -6.00 9.17 -22.79
N ALA A 17 -4.77 9.62 -22.57
CA ALA A 17 -4.38 10.34 -21.37
C ALA A 17 -4.94 11.77 -21.37
N LYS A 18 -5.42 12.24 -20.21
CA LYS A 18 -5.96 13.61 -20.07
C LYS A 18 -4.90 14.62 -19.69
N GLU A 19 -4.00 14.26 -18.77
CA GLU A 19 -2.99 15.18 -18.25
C GLU A 19 -1.63 14.48 -18.14
N PRO A 20 -0.53 15.22 -18.25
CA PRO A 20 0.80 14.65 -18.09
C PRO A 20 1.08 14.27 -16.64
N VAL A 21 1.93 13.25 -16.43
CA VAL A 21 2.25 12.70 -15.10
C VAL A 21 3.75 12.61 -14.84
N SER A 22 4.15 12.73 -13.58
CA SER A 22 5.51 12.40 -13.13
C SER A 22 5.47 11.19 -12.19
N VAL A 23 6.19 10.14 -12.55
CA VAL A 23 6.38 8.94 -11.71
C VAL A 23 7.53 9.21 -10.74
N ILE A 24 7.31 8.99 -9.45
CA ILE A 24 8.31 9.21 -8.39
C ILE A 24 8.75 7.86 -7.82
N ILE A 25 10.05 7.59 -7.87
CA ILE A 25 10.67 6.37 -7.35
C ILE A 25 11.80 6.79 -6.40
N CYS A 26 11.81 6.28 -5.17
CA CYS A 26 12.92 6.46 -4.24
C CYS A 26 13.71 5.16 -4.13
N ALA A 27 15.01 5.24 -4.34
CA ALA A 27 15.93 4.10 -4.32
C ALA A 27 17.08 4.33 -3.32
N ARG A 28 17.40 3.27 -2.59
CA ARG A 28 18.59 3.21 -1.75
C ARG A 28 19.14 1.78 -1.74
N ASN A 29 20.27 1.56 -2.42
CA ASN A 29 20.85 0.24 -2.63
C ASN A 29 19.86 -0.71 -3.31
N GLU A 30 19.35 -0.31 -4.47
CA GLU A 30 18.32 -1.02 -5.23
C GLU A 30 18.77 -1.34 -6.66
N ILE A 31 20.08 -1.46 -6.92
CA ILE A 31 20.62 -1.70 -8.26
C ILE A 31 19.92 -2.88 -8.96
N THR A 32 19.87 -4.04 -8.31
CA THR A 32 19.28 -5.26 -8.88
C THR A 32 17.80 -5.10 -9.21
N ASN A 33 17.04 -4.36 -8.40
CA ASN A 33 15.63 -4.10 -8.63
C ASN A 33 15.43 -3.09 -9.75
N LEU A 34 16.22 -2.02 -9.77
CA LEU A 34 16.15 -1.00 -10.81
C LEU A 34 16.52 -1.55 -12.19
N GLU A 35 17.58 -2.35 -12.31
CA GLU A 35 17.93 -3.03 -13.55
C GLU A 35 16.77 -3.87 -14.09
N ARG A 36 16.06 -4.54 -13.20
CA ARG A 36 14.99 -5.46 -13.55
C ARG A 36 13.67 -4.76 -13.87
N TYR A 37 13.30 -3.73 -13.14
CA TYR A 37 11.93 -3.18 -13.15
C TYR A 37 11.81 -1.79 -13.75
N LEU A 38 12.84 -0.93 -13.65
CA LEU A 38 12.77 0.43 -14.17
C LEU A 38 12.51 0.50 -15.69
N PRO A 39 13.01 -0.41 -16.52
CA PRO A 39 12.69 -0.42 -17.94
C PRO A 39 11.18 -0.54 -18.23
N SER A 40 10.44 -1.33 -17.47
CA SER A 40 8.99 -1.48 -17.65
C SER A 40 8.21 -0.19 -17.31
N ILE A 41 8.74 0.62 -16.39
CA ILE A 41 8.18 1.93 -16.05
C ILE A 41 8.55 2.97 -17.12
N LEU A 42 9.76 2.92 -17.63
CA LEU A 42 10.21 3.81 -18.71
C LEU A 42 9.51 3.53 -20.05
N ASN A 43 8.99 2.34 -20.28
CA ASN A 43 8.33 1.94 -21.52
C ASN A 43 6.78 1.95 -21.42
N GLN A 44 6.22 2.66 -20.44
CA GLN A 44 4.77 2.79 -20.33
C GLN A 44 4.15 3.46 -21.57
N ASN A 45 3.01 2.94 -21.99
CA ASN A 45 2.19 3.51 -23.06
C ASN A 45 1.42 4.73 -22.54
N TYR A 46 2.11 5.86 -22.42
CA TYR A 46 1.54 7.12 -21.96
C TYR A 46 2.16 8.28 -22.73
N PRO A 47 1.37 9.22 -23.29
CA PRO A 47 1.88 10.20 -24.24
C PRO A 47 2.88 11.20 -23.66
N ASP A 48 2.60 11.75 -22.48
CA ASP A 48 3.49 12.72 -21.82
C ASP A 48 3.69 12.35 -20.35
N PHE A 49 4.85 11.76 -20.04
CA PHE A 49 5.23 11.45 -18.68
C PHE A 49 6.72 11.62 -18.43
N GLN A 50 7.06 11.83 -17.19
CA GLN A 50 8.41 11.88 -16.66
C GLN A 50 8.58 10.79 -15.60
N VAL A 51 9.77 10.19 -15.50
CA VAL A 51 10.16 9.32 -14.38
C VAL A 51 11.25 10.03 -13.59
N VAL A 52 11.01 10.25 -12.30
CA VAL A 52 11.98 10.85 -11.38
C VAL A 52 12.44 9.77 -10.42
N VAL A 53 13.71 9.36 -10.54
CA VAL A 53 14.35 8.43 -9.61
C VAL A 53 15.22 9.20 -8.63
N VAL A 54 14.92 9.07 -7.35
CA VAL A 54 15.72 9.69 -6.28
C VAL A 54 16.69 8.65 -5.72
N ASN A 55 17.98 8.84 -5.97
CA ASN A 55 19.05 8.05 -5.38
C ASN A 55 19.40 8.60 -4.00
N ASP A 56 18.95 7.90 -2.93
CA ASP A 56 19.21 8.30 -1.55
C ASP A 56 20.48 7.63 -1.03
N ARG A 57 21.64 8.17 -1.41
CA ARG A 57 22.95 7.76 -0.86
C ARG A 57 23.21 6.26 -1.03
N SER A 58 23.01 5.73 -2.22
CA SER A 58 23.35 4.33 -2.54
C SER A 58 24.85 4.16 -2.71
N TRP A 59 25.35 2.95 -2.41
CA TRP A 59 26.78 2.55 -2.54
C TRP A 59 26.98 1.22 -3.26
N ASP A 60 25.92 0.70 -3.94
CA ASP A 60 25.86 -0.62 -4.60
C ASP A 60 25.93 -0.56 -6.12
N GLY A 61 26.35 0.57 -6.71
CA GLY A 61 26.35 0.77 -8.17
C GLY A 61 25.06 1.37 -8.73
N THR A 62 24.06 1.67 -7.87
CA THR A 62 22.81 2.33 -8.29
C THR A 62 23.06 3.66 -8.97
N GLU A 63 24.04 4.42 -8.53
CA GLU A 63 24.34 5.76 -9.06
C GLU A 63 24.82 5.69 -10.51
N GLU A 64 25.83 4.87 -10.76
CA GLU A 64 26.43 4.69 -12.09
C GLU A 64 25.40 4.16 -13.09
N PHE A 65 24.58 3.21 -12.68
CA PHE A 65 23.51 2.67 -13.50
C PHE A 65 22.49 3.76 -13.88
N LEU A 66 22.03 4.54 -12.92
CA LEU A 66 21.07 5.62 -13.17
C LEU A 66 21.63 6.72 -14.06
N GLU A 67 22.92 7.10 -13.92
CA GLU A 67 23.56 8.07 -14.79
C GLU A 67 23.67 7.60 -16.24
N GLN A 68 23.94 6.31 -16.45
CA GLN A 68 23.95 5.73 -17.79
C GLN A 68 22.55 5.74 -18.42
N LEU A 69 21.54 5.38 -17.63
CA LEU A 69 20.18 5.29 -18.09
C LEU A 69 19.57 6.68 -18.38
N GLU A 70 19.90 7.69 -17.58
CA GLU A 70 19.44 9.08 -17.79
C GLU A 70 19.93 9.64 -19.15
N LYS A 71 21.10 9.22 -19.65
CA LYS A 71 21.60 9.58 -20.97
C LYS A 71 20.83 8.91 -22.10
N GLN A 72 20.22 7.74 -21.84
CA GLN A 72 19.48 6.97 -22.85
C GLN A 72 18.01 7.37 -22.95
N TYR A 73 17.40 7.77 -21.82
CA TYR A 73 15.97 8.04 -21.72
C TYR A 73 15.72 9.52 -21.36
N SER A 74 15.31 10.33 -22.33
CA SER A 74 15.03 11.77 -22.12
C SER A 74 13.94 12.06 -21.10
N LYS A 75 13.05 11.09 -20.82
CA LYS A 75 11.99 11.18 -19.80
C LYS A 75 12.45 10.77 -18.40
N LEU A 76 13.64 10.22 -18.23
CA LEU A 76 14.23 9.92 -16.93
C LEU A 76 14.92 11.16 -16.36
N LYS A 77 14.67 11.43 -15.09
CA LYS A 77 15.37 12.45 -14.30
C LYS A 77 15.92 11.80 -13.03
N VAL A 78 17.22 11.87 -12.83
CA VAL A 78 17.87 11.38 -11.61
C VAL A 78 18.08 12.52 -10.63
N VAL A 79 17.69 12.31 -9.38
CA VAL A 79 17.93 13.23 -8.27
C VAL A 79 18.86 12.54 -7.27
N LYS A 80 20.04 13.10 -7.06
CA LYS A 80 21.01 12.58 -6.10
C LYS A 80 20.87 13.28 -4.76
N ILE A 81 20.78 12.51 -3.68
CA ILE A 81 20.88 13.00 -2.32
C ILE A 81 22.29 12.70 -1.81
N LEU A 82 23.04 13.73 -1.54
CA LEU A 82 24.39 13.62 -0.97
C LEU A 82 24.33 13.49 0.56
N ASP A 83 25.33 12.83 1.13
CA ASP A 83 25.48 12.81 2.57
C ASP A 83 25.72 14.24 3.10
N ASN A 84 24.81 14.71 3.91
CA ASN A 84 24.92 15.98 4.60
C ASN A 84 24.37 15.79 6.02
N ASP A 85 25.23 15.94 7.02
CA ASP A 85 24.92 15.74 8.44
C ASP A 85 23.80 16.65 8.98
N LYS A 86 23.43 17.69 8.23
CA LYS A 86 22.40 18.65 8.62
C LYS A 86 20.95 18.19 8.31
N PHE A 87 20.77 17.14 7.51
CA PHE A 87 19.41 16.69 7.12
C PHE A 87 19.06 15.36 7.76
N ILE A 88 17.83 15.27 8.29
CA ILE A 88 17.27 14.01 8.80
C ILE A 88 17.11 13.06 7.62
N ALA A 89 17.95 12.04 7.57
CA ALA A 89 17.85 10.97 6.58
C ALA A 89 16.52 10.23 6.71
N GLY A 90 15.80 10.04 5.60
CA GLY A 90 14.57 9.26 5.61
C GLY A 90 13.80 9.31 4.28
N LYS A 91 12.95 8.31 4.06
CA LYS A 91 12.16 8.18 2.82
C LYS A 91 11.36 9.46 2.50
N LYS A 92 10.79 10.13 3.51
CA LYS A 92 10.03 11.38 3.31
C LYS A 92 10.86 12.50 2.70
N PHE A 93 12.14 12.60 3.08
CA PHE A 93 13.03 13.57 2.47
C PHE A 93 13.29 13.23 1.00
N ALA A 94 13.58 11.96 0.70
CA ALA A 94 13.77 11.51 -0.68
C ALA A 94 12.51 11.75 -1.52
N VAL A 95 11.33 11.38 -1.02
CA VAL A 95 10.04 11.64 -1.70
C VAL A 95 9.85 13.14 -1.95
N THR A 96 10.15 14.00 -0.95
CA THR A 96 10.04 15.46 -1.11
C THR A 96 10.97 15.98 -2.21
N MET A 97 12.19 15.46 -2.31
CA MET A 97 13.12 15.86 -3.37
C MET A 97 12.63 15.41 -4.76
N GLY A 98 12.07 14.19 -4.86
CA GLY A 98 11.43 13.71 -6.08
C GLY A 98 10.25 14.59 -6.50
N ILE A 99 9.37 14.95 -5.56
CA ILE A 99 8.22 15.83 -5.82
C ILE A 99 8.67 17.23 -6.30
N LYS A 100 9.72 17.79 -5.69
CA LYS A 100 10.28 19.08 -6.12
C LYS A 100 10.81 19.01 -7.54
N ALA A 101 11.50 17.93 -7.91
CA ALA A 101 12.08 17.72 -9.23
C ALA A 101 11.05 17.32 -10.31
N ALA A 102 9.87 16.91 -9.92
CA ALA A 102 8.78 16.54 -10.83
C ALA A 102 8.33 17.73 -11.67
N LYS A 103 8.12 17.51 -12.98
CA LYS A 103 7.68 18.51 -13.95
C LYS A 103 6.16 18.74 -13.90
N HIS A 104 5.39 17.65 -13.68
CA HIS A 104 3.93 17.65 -13.80
C HIS A 104 3.24 17.75 -12.45
N ASP A 105 1.98 18.19 -12.45
CA ASP A 105 1.17 18.32 -11.22
C ASP A 105 0.66 16.96 -10.74
N TRP A 106 0.28 16.04 -11.63
CA TRP A 106 -0.05 14.69 -11.24
C TRP A 106 1.22 13.85 -10.97
N LEU A 107 1.32 13.35 -9.76
CA LEU A 107 2.42 12.51 -9.28
C LEU A 107 1.91 11.09 -9.07
N VAL A 108 2.58 10.11 -9.67
CA VAL A 108 2.33 8.68 -9.48
C VAL A 108 3.50 8.08 -8.72
N PHE A 109 3.23 7.37 -7.64
CA PHE A 109 4.27 6.81 -6.76
C PHE A 109 4.36 5.31 -6.92
N THR A 110 5.60 4.81 -6.99
CA THR A 110 5.93 3.40 -6.91
C THR A 110 7.30 3.20 -6.24
N ASP A 111 7.57 1.99 -5.75
CA ASP A 111 8.87 1.66 -5.15
C ASP A 111 9.81 1.04 -6.20
N ALA A 112 11.12 1.03 -5.93
CA ALA A 112 12.15 0.50 -6.82
C ALA A 112 12.05 -1.03 -7.04
N ASP A 113 11.43 -1.74 -6.09
CA ASP A 113 11.19 -3.20 -6.12
C ASP A 113 9.83 -3.58 -6.74
N CYS A 114 9.24 -2.67 -7.51
CA CYS A 114 7.89 -2.82 -8.04
C CYS A 114 7.87 -2.90 -9.56
N ILE A 115 6.96 -3.76 -10.09
CA ILE A 115 6.71 -3.93 -11.52
C ILE A 115 5.23 -3.67 -11.84
N PRO A 116 4.91 -2.79 -12.80
CA PRO A 116 3.55 -2.65 -13.32
C PRO A 116 3.02 -3.95 -13.92
N GLU A 117 1.74 -4.21 -13.75
CA GLU A 117 1.06 -5.37 -14.38
C GLU A 117 1.06 -5.29 -15.90
N SER A 118 1.05 -4.08 -16.46
CA SER A 118 0.99 -3.85 -17.90
C SER A 118 1.67 -2.55 -18.31
N ASP A 119 1.89 -2.40 -19.62
CA ASP A 119 2.39 -1.16 -20.22
C ASP A 119 1.35 -0.02 -20.17
N ASN A 120 0.12 -0.31 -19.76
CA ASN A 120 -0.96 0.67 -19.58
C ASN A 120 -1.21 1.05 -18.10
N TRP A 121 -0.24 0.80 -17.21
CA TRP A 121 -0.38 1.12 -15.79
C TRP A 121 -0.67 2.61 -15.55
N LEU A 122 0.04 3.51 -16.20
CA LEU A 122 -0.18 4.95 -16.06
C LEU A 122 -1.57 5.36 -16.56
N LEU A 123 -2.06 4.77 -17.66
CA LEU A 123 -3.42 4.96 -18.12
C LEU A 123 -4.44 4.41 -17.10
N GLY A 124 -4.15 3.25 -16.51
CA GLY A 124 -4.98 2.65 -15.47
C GLY A 124 -5.03 3.47 -14.18
N MET A 125 -3.95 4.17 -13.84
CA MET A 125 -3.87 5.09 -12.69
C MET A 125 -4.32 6.51 -13.04
N GLN A 126 -4.72 6.73 -14.28
CA GLN A 126 -5.10 8.03 -14.78
C GLN A 126 -6.25 8.64 -13.98
N GLN A 127 -6.31 9.91 -14.15
CA GLN A 127 -7.18 10.85 -13.52
C GLN A 127 -8.63 10.46 -13.49
N PRO A 128 -9.25 10.86 -12.40
CA PRO A 128 -10.68 10.75 -12.28
C PRO A 128 -11.40 11.62 -13.30
N THR A 129 -12.62 11.20 -13.58
CA THR A 129 -13.57 11.98 -14.37
C THR A 129 -14.06 13.24 -13.64
N ASP A 130 -13.89 13.28 -12.31
CA ASP A 130 -14.26 14.40 -11.44
C ASP A 130 -13.03 15.29 -11.17
N GLU A 131 -13.10 16.55 -11.53
CA GLU A 131 -12.03 17.57 -11.37
C GLU A 131 -11.66 17.83 -9.91
N ASN A 132 -12.57 17.54 -8.96
CA ASN A 132 -12.30 17.70 -7.53
C ASN A 132 -11.37 16.66 -6.96
N VAL A 133 -11.13 15.55 -7.68
CA VAL A 133 -10.25 14.48 -7.17
C VAL A 133 -8.79 14.91 -7.29
N GLU A 134 -8.10 14.81 -6.15
CA GLU A 134 -6.69 15.15 -6.01
C GLU A 134 -5.84 13.95 -5.59
N ILE A 135 -6.47 12.83 -5.16
CA ILE A 135 -5.81 11.61 -4.67
C ILE A 135 -6.43 10.39 -5.33
N VAL A 136 -5.59 9.50 -5.87
CA VAL A 136 -5.98 8.20 -6.41
C VAL A 136 -5.29 7.10 -5.61
N LEU A 137 -6.07 6.19 -5.04
CA LEU A 137 -5.58 5.03 -4.30
C LEU A 137 -5.61 3.80 -5.20
N GLY A 138 -4.46 3.29 -5.55
CA GLY A 138 -4.29 2.06 -6.30
C GLY A 138 -4.14 0.83 -5.39
N TYR A 139 -3.96 -0.33 -6.01
CA TYR A 139 -3.70 -1.60 -5.34
C TYR A 139 -2.34 -2.17 -5.79
N SER A 140 -1.57 -2.68 -4.83
CA SER A 140 -0.26 -3.28 -5.10
C SER A 140 -0.16 -4.65 -4.42
N PRO A 141 -0.37 -5.75 -5.19
CA PRO A 141 -0.18 -7.11 -4.71
C PRO A 141 1.31 -7.49 -4.60
N TYR A 142 1.59 -8.53 -3.81
CA TYR A 142 2.90 -9.19 -3.79
C TYR A 142 2.95 -10.38 -4.73
N LEU A 143 4.09 -10.59 -5.35
CA LEU A 143 4.38 -11.73 -6.22
C LEU A 143 4.24 -13.06 -5.47
N LYS A 144 3.76 -14.07 -6.18
CA LYS A 144 3.59 -15.42 -5.63
C LYS A 144 4.94 -16.14 -5.50
N ARG A 145 5.20 -16.67 -4.30
CA ARG A 145 6.33 -17.55 -3.98
C ARG A 145 5.80 -18.80 -3.25
N ARG A 146 6.51 -19.92 -3.33
CA ARG A 146 6.09 -21.18 -2.69
C ARG A 146 6.55 -21.19 -1.23
N SER A 147 5.81 -20.54 -0.33
CA SER A 147 6.02 -20.62 1.12
C SER A 147 4.78 -20.20 1.91
N LEU A 148 4.64 -20.69 3.14
CA LEU A 148 3.58 -20.25 4.06
C LEU A 148 3.71 -18.76 4.37
N LEU A 149 4.94 -18.27 4.55
CA LEU A 149 5.21 -16.84 4.77
C LEU A 149 4.65 -16.00 3.62
N ASN A 150 4.88 -16.41 2.36
CA ASN A 150 4.36 -15.69 1.21
C ASN A 150 2.82 -15.71 1.17
N ALA A 151 2.19 -16.84 1.46
CA ALA A 151 0.74 -16.93 1.55
C ALA A 151 0.18 -15.97 2.61
N LEU A 152 0.82 -15.89 3.79
CA LEU A 152 0.44 -14.97 4.86
C LEU A 152 0.64 -13.50 4.47
N ILE A 153 1.79 -13.13 3.89
CA ILE A 153 2.07 -11.77 3.38
C ILE A 153 1.03 -11.35 2.36
N ARG A 154 0.71 -12.20 1.39
CA ARG A 154 -0.27 -11.93 0.35
C ARG A 154 -1.69 -11.81 0.92
N PHE A 155 -2.05 -12.66 1.87
CA PHE A 155 -3.36 -12.59 2.51
C PHE A 155 -3.50 -11.35 3.40
N GLU A 156 -2.46 -10.95 4.13
CA GLU A 156 -2.45 -9.70 4.88
C GLU A 156 -2.57 -8.48 3.95
N THR A 157 -1.87 -8.50 2.83
CA THR A 157 -1.97 -7.43 1.81
C THR A 157 -3.38 -7.35 1.23
N PHE A 158 -3.99 -8.50 0.93
CA PHE A 158 -5.39 -8.59 0.54
C PHE A 158 -6.31 -7.98 1.60
N PHE A 159 -6.17 -8.38 2.86
CA PHE A 159 -7.02 -7.89 3.96
C PHE A 159 -6.87 -6.38 4.15
N THR A 160 -5.65 -5.87 4.12
CA THR A 160 -5.35 -4.43 4.18
C THR A 160 -5.98 -3.68 3.02
N ALA A 161 -5.85 -4.21 1.78
CA ALA A 161 -6.44 -3.60 0.59
C ALA A 161 -7.97 -3.58 0.65
N VAL A 162 -8.59 -4.69 1.04
CA VAL A 162 -10.04 -4.76 1.24
C VAL A 162 -10.51 -3.70 2.24
N ASN A 163 -9.75 -3.48 3.31
CA ASN A 163 -10.07 -2.45 4.29
C ASN A 163 -9.97 -1.04 3.68
N TYR A 164 -8.77 -0.59 3.26
CA TYR A 164 -8.61 0.82 2.87
C TYR A 164 -9.43 1.20 1.64
N LEU A 165 -9.56 0.30 0.66
CA LEU A 165 -10.39 0.53 -0.52
C LEU A 165 -11.88 0.59 -0.16
N SER A 166 -12.35 -0.28 0.75
CA SER A 166 -13.74 -0.24 1.22
C SER A 166 -14.06 1.02 2.01
N PHE A 167 -13.11 1.49 2.83
CA PHE A 167 -13.25 2.75 3.56
C PHE A 167 -13.31 3.94 2.60
N ALA A 168 -12.43 3.99 1.60
CA ALA A 168 -12.44 5.03 0.58
C ALA A 168 -13.77 5.06 -0.18
N LEU A 169 -14.31 3.90 -0.59
CA LEU A 169 -15.63 3.78 -1.22
C LEU A 169 -16.80 4.23 -0.33
N LYS A 170 -16.61 4.26 0.98
CA LYS A 170 -17.58 4.77 1.96
C LYS A 170 -17.36 6.25 2.30
N GLY A 171 -16.42 6.91 1.63
CA GLY A 171 -16.10 8.32 1.85
C GLY A 171 -15.22 8.59 3.08
N MET A 172 -14.57 7.56 3.60
CA MET A 172 -13.65 7.66 4.75
C MET A 172 -12.25 7.12 4.39
N PRO A 173 -11.56 7.66 3.37
CA PRO A 173 -10.22 7.21 3.04
C PRO A 173 -9.26 7.50 4.20
N TYR A 174 -8.55 6.47 4.68
CA TYR A 174 -7.69 6.60 5.84
C TYR A 174 -6.22 6.25 5.59
N MET A 175 -5.91 5.56 4.52
CA MET A 175 -4.55 5.25 4.10
C MET A 175 -4.47 4.96 2.60
N GLY A 176 -3.27 5.02 2.07
CA GLY A 176 -2.88 4.50 0.77
C GLY A 176 -1.61 3.68 0.89
N VAL A 177 -1.17 3.06 -0.19
CA VAL A 177 0.11 2.34 -0.27
C VAL A 177 1.03 3.06 -1.24
N GLY A 178 2.19 3.51 -0.76
CA GLY A 178 3.17 4.29 -1.52
C GLY A 178 3.69 3.60 -2.79
N ARG A 179 3.49 2.28 -2.89
CA ARG A 179 3.86 1.50 -4.06
C ARG A 179 2.92 1.68 -5.26
N ASN A 180 1.70 2.18 -5.04
CA ASN A 180 0.74 2.41 -6.10
C ASN A 180 -0.33 3.42 -5.66
N MET A 181 0.00 4.68 -5.73
CA MET A 181 -0.93 5.78 -5.46
C MET A 181 -0.56 6.99 -6.30
N ALA A 182 -1.49 7.91 -6.45
CA ALA A 182 -1.22 9.19 -7.11
C ALA A 182 -1.87 10.35 -6.35
N TYR A 183 -1.24 11.50 -6.40
CA TYR A 183 -1.84 12.75 -5.92
C TYR A 183 -1.24 13.97 -6.63
N LYS A 184 -1.95 15.10 -6.53
CA LYS A 184 -1.50 16.37 -7.13
C LYS A 184 -0.34 16.97 -6.34
N LYS A 185 0.70 17.42 -7.05
CA LYS A 185 1.83 18.17 -6.50
C LYS A 185 1.38 19.46 -5.80
N SER A 186 0.39 20.13 -6.37
CA SER A 186 -0.28 21.30 -5.78
C SER A 186 -0.88 20.99 -4.41
N LEU A 187 -1.56 19.84 -4.24
CA LEU A 187 -2.08 19.38 -2.94
C LEU A 187 -0.95 19.20 -1.91
N PHE A 188 0.18 18.62 -2.33
CA PHE A 188 1.33 18.41 -1.45
C PHE A 188 1.88 19.73 -0.90
N PHE A 189 2.14 20.71 -1.77
CA PHE A 189 2.70 21.99 -1.34
C PHE A 189 1.70 22.87 -0.59
N LYS A 190 0.42 22.88 -0.99
CA LYS A 190 -0.67 23.59 -0.28
C LYS A 190 -0.73 23.17 1.20
N ASN A 191 -0.46 21.90 1.48
CA ASN A 191 -0.51 21.35 2.83
C ASN A 191 0.87 21.27 3.53
N LYS A 192 1.89 21.97 3.03
CA LYS A 192 3.25 21.99 3.57
C LYS A 192 3.93 20.61 3.59
N GLY A 193 3.51 19.72 2.68
CA GLY A 193 4.09 18.38 2.51
C GLY A 193 4.04 17.53 3.77
N PHE A 194 5.19 17.00 4.17
CA PHE A 194 5.32 16.15 5.36
C PHE A 194 5.66 16.90 6.64
N ALA A 195 5.59 18.22 6.68
CA ALA A 195 6.07 19.03 7.81
C ALA A 195 5.48 18.59 9.17
N ALA A 196 4.18 18.28 9.21
CA ALA A 196 3.47 17.88 10.43
C ALA A 196 3.98 16.56 11.04
N HIS A 197 4.59 15.69 10.23
CA HIS A 197 5.00 14.33 10.64
C HIS A 197 6.37 13.93 10.08
N MET A 198 7.23 14.90 9.78
CA MET A 198 8.60 14.65 9.30
C MET A 198 9.44 13.85 10.31
N HIS A 199 9.21 14.05 11.61
CA HIS A 199 9.87 13.35 12.70
C HIS A 199 9.51 11.85 12.83
N ILE A 200 8.47 11.39 12.12
CA ILE A 200 8.04 9.99 12.11
C ILE A 200 8.78 9.28 10.97
N PRO A 201 9.50 8.16 11.23
CA PRO A 201 10.33 7.50 10.21
C PRO A 201 9.57 6.90 9.02
N SER A 202 8.27 6.59 9.18
CA SER A 202 7.35 6.05 8.15
C SER A 202 6.16 6.98 7.94
N GLY A 203 5.25 6.64 7.02
CA GLY A 203 4.02 7.40 6.80
C GLY A 203 4.18 8.49 5.75
N ASP A 204 5.02 8.27 4.76
CA ASP A 204 5.09 9.07 3.54
C ASP A 204 3.84 8.87 2.66
N ASP A 205 3.18 7.74 2.79
CA ASP A 205 1.97 7.35 2.08
C ASP A 205 0.72 7.46 2.98
N ASP A 206 0.63 6.59 3.99
CA ASP A 206 -0.56 6.43 4.81
C ASP A 206 -0.89 7.68 5.64
N LEU A 207 0.09 8.36 6.27
CA LEU A 207 -0.16 9.57 7.03
C LEU A 207 -0.53 10.76 6.14
N PHE A 208 0.05 10.85 4.95
CA PHE A 208 -0.33 11.89 4.00
C PHE A 208 -1.78 11.71 3.55
N VAL A 209 -2.17 10.50 3.15
CA VAL A 209 -3.56 10.18 2.80
C VAL A 209 -4.47 10.40 3.99
N ASN A 210 -4.10 9.91 5.20
CA ASN A 210 -4.92 10.10 6.39
C ASN A 210 -5.21 11.56 6.70
N ALA A 211 -4.22 12.44 6.51
CA ALA A 211 -4.36 13.87 6.78
C ALA A 211 -5.22 14.59 5.74
N HIS A 212 -5.07 14.27 4.45
CA HIS A 212 -5.56 15.10 3.35
C HIS A 212 -6.68 14.49 2.51
N ALA A 213 -6.87 13.17 2.55
CA ALA A 213 -7.93 12.50 1.81
C ALA A 213 -9.30 12.68 2.48
N ASN A 214 -10.33 12.80 1.63
CA ASN A 214 -11.72 12.86 2.02
C ASN A 214 -12.64 12.29 0.91
N LYS A 215 -13.95 12.26 1.17
CA LYS A 215 -14.95 11.68 0.25
C LYS A 215 -15.07 12.38 -1.11
N HIS A 216 -14.62 13.63 -1.22
CA HIS A 216 -14.76 14.45 -2.43
C HIS A 216 -13.51 14.46 -3.29
N ASN A 217 -12.32 14.35 -2.65
CA ASN A 217 -11.06 14.46 -3.36
C ASN A 217 -10.32 13.13 -3.57
N THR A 218 -10.95 12.00 -3.25
CA THR A 218 -10.26 10.70 -3.29
C THR A 218 -11.03 9.67 -4.11
N GLN A 219 -10.36 9.01 -5.04
CA GLN A 219 -10.88 7.92 -5.85
C GLN A 219 -10.00 6.67 -5.73
N ILE A 220 -10.57 5.48 -6.00
CA ILE A 220 -9.81 4.23 -6.04
C ILE A 220 -9.61 3.74 -7.47
N ARG A 221 -8.51 3.02 -7.73
CA ARG A 221 -8.23 2.28 -8.97
C ARG A 221 -7.87 0.84 -8.65
N ILE A 222 -8.64 -0.10 -9.17
CA ILE A 222 -8.49 -1.55 -8.91
C ILE A 222 -8.57 -2.41 -10.17
N ASN A 223 -8.66 -1.79 -11.34
CA ASN A 223 -8.55 -2.50 -12.61
C ASN A 223 -7.19 -3.21 -12.67
N LYS A 224 -7.14 -4.31 -13.41
CA LYS A 224 -5.95 -5.17 -13.46
C LYS A 224 -4.73 -4.40 -13.93
N GLU A 225 -4.90 -3.61 -14.95
CA GLU A 225 -3.84 -2.81 -15.59
C GLU A 225 -3.24 -1.76 -14.66
N SER A 226 -4.03 -1.21 -13.72
CA SER A 226 -3.54 -0.22 -12.76
C SER A 226 -2.74 -0.81 -11.61
N GLN A 227 -2.57 -2.12 -11.54
CA GLN A 227 -1.89 -2.77 -10.43
C GLN A 227 -0.37 -2.78 -10.61
N VAL A 228 0.33 -2.78 -9.48
CA VAL A 228 1.78 -2.84 -9.42
C VAL A 228 2.19 -3.96 -8.47
N TRP A 229 2.92 -4.94 -8.96
CA TRP A 229 3.43 -6.05 -8.16
C TRP A 229 4.71 -5.67 -7.44
N SER A 230 4.86 -6.14 -6.21
CA SER A 230 6.07 -5.93 -5.41
C SER A 230 6.69 -7.27 -4.99
N GLU A 231 8.00 -7.29 -4.79
CA GLU A 231 8.70 -8.46 -4.28
C GLU A 231 8.38 -8.67 -2.79
N PRO A 232 7.95 -9.88 -2.39
CA PRO A 232 7.68 -10.16 -0.99
C PRO A 232 8.97 -10.43 -0.20
N ASN A 233 8.97 -10.11 1.09
CA ASN A 233 10.01 -10.59 1.98
C ASN A 233 10.09 -12.13 1.96
N GLN A 234 11.31 -12.66 1.84
CA GLN A 234 11.56 -14.10 1.77
C GLN A 234 11.81 -14.74 3.14
N THR A 235 12.06 -13.93 4.17
CA THR A 235 12.37 -14.39 5.52
C THR A 235 11.41 -13.81 6.56
N TRP A 236 11.11 -14.58 7.60
CA TRP A 236 10.31 -14.13 8.73
C TRP A 236 10.93 -12.90 9.42
N SER A 237 12.25 -12.87 9.57
CA SER A 237 12.97 -11.74 10.20
C SER A 237 12.76 -10.46 9.39
N GLY A 238 12.93 -10.51 8.06
CA GLY A 238 12.72 -9.37 7.17
C GLY A 238 11.26 -8.87 7.23
N TYR A 239 10.30 -9.81 7.21
CA TYR A 239 8.89 -9.47 7.30
C TYR A 239 8.51 -8.82 8.65
N LEU A 240 8.98 -9.37 9.77
CA LEU A 240 8.74 -8.80 11.10
C LEU A 240 9.39 -7.41 11.25
N LYS A 241 10.59 -7.21 10.70
CA LYS A 241 11.25 -5.88 10.66
C LYS A 241 10.41 -4.88 9.87
N GLN A 242 9.87 -5.27 8.71
CA GLN A 242 8.96 -4.44 7.92
C GLN A 242 7.69 -4.09 8.71
N LYS A 243 7.05 -5.08 9.37
CA LYS A 243 5.85 -4.84 10.18
C LYS A 243 6.10 -3.89 11.35
N LYS A 244 7.20 -4.08 12.07
CA LYS A 244 7.59 -3.18 13.16
C LYS A 244 7.71 -1.72 12.71
N ARG A 245 8.17 -1.49 11.48
CA ARG A 245 8.24 -0.17 10.87
C ARG A 245 6.83 0.40 10.60
N HIS A 246 5.91 -0.41 10.03
CA HIS A 246 4.57 0.03 9.66
C HIS A 246 3.66 0.29 10.87
N PHE A 247 3.72 -0.52 11.92
CA PHE A 247 2.90 -0.33 13.13
C PHE A 247 3.07 1.03 13.82
N GLY A 248 4.16 1.75 13.52
CA GLY A 248 4.43 3.06 14.11
C GLY A 248 3.49 4.17 13.63
N ALA A 249 3.06 4.14 12.38
CA ALA A 249 2.33 5.23 11.74
C ALA A 249 0.86 5.32 12.21
N GLY A 250 0.17 4.20 12.41
CA GLY A 250 -1.25 4.18 12.79
C GLY A 250 -1.59 4.96 14.08
N LYS A 251 -0.61 5.19 14.97
CA LYS A 251 -0.80 6.01 16.17
C LYS A 251 -1.12 7.47 15.87
N PHE A 252 -0.74 7.94 14.69
CA PHE A 252 -0.89 9.32 14.24
C PHE A 252 -2.09 9.55 13.32
N TYR A 253 -2.89 8.51 13.08
CA TYR A 253 -4.13 8.65 12.31
C TYR A 253 -5.13 9.56 13.04
N LYS A 254 -6.06 10.16 12.30
CA LYS A 254 -7.21 10.90 12.85
C LYS A 254 -7.96 10.05 13.86
N SER A 255 -8.47 10.68 14.90
CA SER A 255 -9.12 9.98 16.03
C SER A 255 -10.31 9.12 15.59
N GLU A 256 -11.10 9.59 14.62
CA GLU A 256 -12.19 8.84 14.02
C GLU A 256 -11.74 7.55 13.34
N HIS A 257 -10.64 7.60 12.56
CA HIS A 257 -10.08 6.43 11.90
C HIS A 257 -9.51 5.44 12.93
N LYS A 258 -8.79 5.94 13.94
CA LYS A 258 -8.29 5.10 15.05
C LYS A 258 -9.41 4.40 15.77
N PHE A 259 -10.49 5.13 16.09
CA PHE A 259 -11.64 4.57 16.78
C PHE A 259 -12.29 3.42 16.01
N ILE A 260 -12.60 3.65 14.71
CA ILE A 260 -13.25 2.63 13.88
C ILE A 260 -12.35 1.42 13.65
N LEU A 261 -11.05 1.63 13.37
CA LEU A 261 -10.09 0.54 13.19
C LEU A 261 -9.86 -0.25 14.46
N SER A 262 -9.78 0.43 15.62
CA SER A 262 -9.69 -0.23 16.93
C SER A 262 -10.94 -1.03 17.23
N LEU A 263 -12.11 -0.48 16.95
CA LEU A 263 -13.40 -1.17 17.14
C LEU A 263 -13.47 -2.47 16.31
N GLN A 264 -12.96 -2.46 15.07
CA GLN A 264 -12.89 -3.67 14.26
C GLN A 264 -12.01 -4.75 14.92
N ILE A 265 -10.82 -4.37 15.40
CA ILE A 265 -9.89 -5.30 16.04
C ILE A 265 -10.49 -5.84 17.35
N ILE A 266 -11.06 -4.97 18.17
CA ILE A 266 -11.71 -5.34 19.45
C ILE A 266 -12.90 -6.26 19.19
N ALA A 267 -13.76 -5.93 18.23
CA ALA A 267 -14.92 -6.78 17.90
C ALA A 267 -14.48 -8.17 17.42
N GLN A 268 -13.43 -8.26 16.61
CA GLN A 268 -12.90 -9.54 16.17
C GLN A 268 -12.28 -10.33 17.32
N PHE A 269 -11.54 -9.66 18.21
CA PHE A 269 -10.98 -10.28 19.42
C PHE A 269 -12.09 -10.80 20.33
N MET A 270 -13.09 -9.98 20.64
CA MET A 270 -14.23 -10.36 21.49
C MET A 270 -15.02 -11.53 20.89
N PHE A 271 -15.18 -11.55 19.57
CA PHE A 271 -15.84 -12.66 18.87
C PHE A 271 -15.11 -14.00 19.10
N TYR A 272 -13.80 -14.06 18.93
CA TYR A 272 -13.04 -15.28 19.15
C TYR A 272 -12.90 -15.64 20.64
N ALA A 273 -12.77 -14.64 21.52
CA ALA A 273 -12.73 -14.84 22.96
C ALA A 273 -14.06 -15.41 23.48
N ALA A 274 -15.20 -14.84 23.04
CA ALA A 274 -16.51 -15.35 23.37
C ALA A 274 -16.73 -16.78 22.86
N PHE A 275 -16.33 -17.08 21.62
CA PHE A 275 -16.36 -18.45 21.09
C PHE A 275 -15.57 -19.42 21.98
N ALA A 276 -14.34 -19.07 22.32
CA ALA A 276 -13.50 -19.90 23.19
C ALA A 276 -14.12 -20.08 24.58
N ALA A 277 -14.68 -19.03 25.18
CA ALA A 277 -15.36 -19.10 26.46
C ALA A 277 -16.60 -20.04 26.42
N CYS A 278 -17.39 -19.98 25.35
CA CYS A 278 -18.56 -20.85 25.17
C CYS A 278 -18.21 -22.34 25.14
N MET A 279 -16.96 -22.70 24.82
CA MET A 279 -16.52 -24.11 24.85
C MET A 279 -16.44 -24.70 26.27
N PHE A 280 -16.46 -23.88 27.31
CA PHE A 280 -16.45 -24.32 28.70
C PHE A 280 -17.87 -24.42 29.32
N PHE A 281 -18.92 -24.11 28.57
CA PHE A 281 -20.32 -24.16 29.02
C PHE A 281 -21.04 -25.44 28.54
N SER A 282 -22.37 -25.45 28.66
CA SER A 282 -23.21 -26.58 28.28
C SER A 282 -23.05 -26.98 26.79
N LEU A 283 -23.43 -28.22 26.46
CA LEU A 283 -23.38 -28.72 25.10
C LEU A 283 -24.20 -27.87 24.11
N GLU A 284 -25.37 -27.40 24.56
CA GLU A 284 -26.23 -26.52 23.79
C GLU A 284 -25.52 -25.18 23.45
N THR A 285 -24.84 -24.59 24.46
CA THR A 285 -24.07 -23.34 24.26
C THR A 285 -22.94 -23.54 23.22
N ARG A 286 -22.26 -24.72 23.24
CA ARG A 286 -21.22 -25.05 22.25
C ARG A 286 -21.78 -25.15 20.82
N TYR A 287 -22.94 -25.78 20.66
CA TYR A 287 -23.59 -25.87 19.34
C TYR A 287 -24.02 -24.50 18.83
N ILE A 288 -24.59 -23.62 19.68
CA ILE A 288 -24.95 -22.27 19.31
C ILE A 288 -23.69 -21.48 18.87
N ALA A 289 -22.62 -21.52 19.66
CA ALA A 289 -21.37 -20.85 19.35
C ALA A 289 -20.75 -21.37 18.03
N ALA A 290 -20.75 -22.70 17.81
CA ALA A 290 -20.29 -23.29 16.55
C ALA A 290 -21.16 -22.85 15.35
N GLY A 291 -22.49 -22.76 15.54
CA GLY A 291 -23.40 -22.24 14.52
C GLY A 291 -23.11 -20.79 14.15
N ILE A 292 -22.87 -19.91 15.14
CA ILE A 292 -22.51 -18.49 14.90
C ILE A 292 -21.16 -18.39 14.18
N LEU A 293 -20.15 -19.17 14.59
CA LEU A 293 -18.86 -19.21 13.90
C LEU A 293 -19.03 -19.70 12.46
N GLY A 294 -19.77 -20.80 12.25
CA GLY A 294 -20.06 -21.34 10.93
C GLY A 294 -20.78 -20.34 10.03
N PHE A 295 -21.76 -19.62 10.57
CA PHE A 295 -22.47 -18.56 9.82
C PHE A 295 -21.54 -17.40 9.45
N SER A 296 -20.67 -16.98 10.37
CA SER A 296 -19.63 -15.97 10.08
C SER A 296 -18.68 -16.40 8.95
N ILE A 297 -18.22 -17.67 8.96
CA ILE A 297 -17.39 -18.22 7.91
C ILE A 297 -18.16 -18.28 6.58
N LEU A 298 -19.43 -18.69 6.61
CA LEU A 298 -20.29 -18.77 5.43
C LEU A 298 -20.41 -17.40 4.73
N ILE A 299 -20.69 -16.33 5.48
CA ILE A 299 -20.73 -14.97 4.94
C ILE A 299 -19.41 -14.60 4.26
N ARG A 300 -18.28 -14.92 4.90
CA ARG A 300 -16.96 -14.66 4.30
C ARG A 300 -16.73 -15.49 3.05
N CYS A 301 -17.19 -16.75 3.01
CA CYS A 301 -17.15 -17.62 1.83
C CYS A 301 -17.92 -17.07 0.64
N LEU A 302 -18.94 -16.26 0.86
CA LEU A 302 -19.70 -15.59 -0.20
C LEU A 302 -19.00 -14.36 -0.77
N ILE A 303 -18.21 -13.65 0.06
CA ILE A 303 -17.62 -12.34 -0.26
C ILE A 303 -16.14 -12.46 -0.66
N TYR A 304 -15.32 -13.15 0.14
CA TYR A 304 -13.87 -13.18 -0.02
C TYR A 304 -13.38 -13.82 -1.32
N PRO A 305 -13.97 -14.93 -1.83
CA PRO A 305 -13.54 -15.47 -3.11
C PRO A 305 -13.69 -14.50 -4.29
N LYS A 306 -14.74 -13.66 -4.27
CA LYS A 306 -14.96 -12.61 -5.28
C LYS A 306 -13.88 -11.52 -5.17
N LEU A 307 -13.57 -11.08 -3.95
CA LEU A 307 -12.54 -10.08 -3.69
C LEU A 307 -11.13 -10.61 -3.98
N LEU A 308 -10.81 -11.85 -3.59
CA LEU A 308 -9.54 -12.51 -3.88
C LEU A 308 -9.31 -12.66 -5.39
N ASN A 309 -10.38 -12.97 -6.15
CA ASN A 309 -10.28 -13.01 -7.59
C ASN A 309 -10.04 -11.62 -8.20
N ARG A 310 -10.73 -10.59 -7.71
CA ARG A 310 -10.61 -9.20 -8.17
C ARG A 310 -9.24 -8.60 -7.86
N LEU A 311 -8.66 -8.96 -6.71
CA LEU A 311 -7.37 -8.50 -6.24
C LEU A 311 -6.21 -9.46 -6.59
N ASN A 312 -6.38 -10.29 -7.62
CA ASN A 312 -5.35 -11.18 -8.18
C ASN A 312 -4.75 -12.23 -7.22
N TYR A 313 -5.52 -12.63 -6.20
CA TYR A 313 -5.12 -13.67 -5.25
C TYR A 313 -6.06 -14.90 -5.28
N ARG A 314 -6.55 -15.24 -6.47
CA ARG A 314 -7.49 -16.37 -6.68
C ARG A 314 -7.01 -17.70 -6.09
N ASP A 315 -5.72 -17.94 -6.07
CA ASP A 315 -5.12 -19.15 -5.51
C ASP A 315 -5.26 -19.27 -3.99
N LEU A 316 -5.52 -18.16 -3.26
CA LEU A 316 -5.75 -18.16 -1.82
C LEU A 316 -7.22 -18.44 -1.44
N ARG A 317 -8.13 -18.56 -2.40
CA ARG A 317 -9.58 -18.69 -2.15
C ARG A 317 -9.99 -19.90 -1.29
N TRP A 318 -9.22 -20.96 -1.33
CA TRP A 318 -9.49 -22.16 -0.53
C TRP A 318 -8.77 -22.15 0.83
N TRP A 319 -7.74 -21.35 0.94
CA TRP A 319 -6.92 -21.22 2.14
C TRP A 319 -7.36 -20.07 3.06
N PHE A 320 -8.23 -19.17 2.57
CA PHE A 320 -8.58 -17.96 3.32
C PHE A 320 -9.16 -18.23 4.71
N PRO A 321 -9.96 -19.29 5.02
CA PRO A 321 -10.47 -19.47 6.37
C PRO A 321 -9.37 -19.74 7.38
N ILE A 322 -8.34 -20.51 6.96
CA ILE A 322 -7.16 -20.79 7.79
C ILE A 322 -6.28 -19.55 7.88
N LEU A 323 -6.05 -18.88 6.76
CA LEU A 323 -5.21 -17.68 6.71
C LEU A 323 -5.82 -16.51 7.50
N ASP A 324 -7.14 -16.38 7.56
CA ASP A 324 -7.85 -15.36 8.33
C ASP A 324 -7.63 -15.55 9.83
N ILE A 325 -7.72 -16.77 10.32
CA ILE A 325 -7.44 -17.12 11.72
C ILE A 325 -5.95 -16.88 12.03
N LEU A 326 -5.05 -17.38 11.18
CA LEU A 326 -3.60 -17.19 11.36
C LEU A 326 -3.22 -15.70 11.35
N LEU A 327 -3.80 -14.94 10.45
CA LEU A 327 -3.57 -13.50 10.38
C LEU A 327 -4.05 -12.79 11.63
N PHE A 328 -5.22 -13.14 12.15
CA PHE A 328 -5.74 -12.59 13.40
C PHE A 328 -4.75 -12.79 14.55
N PHE A 329 -4.31 -14.02 14.78
CA PHE A 329 -3.32 -14.32 15.84
C PHE A 329 -1.99 -13.61 15.59
N PHE A 330 -1.51 -13.60 14.36
CA PHE A 330 -0.27 -12.94 13.98
C PHE A 330 -0.32 -11.42 14.26
N LEU A 331 -1.38 -10.74 13.85
CA LEU A 331 -1.54 -9.30 14.07
C LEU A 331 -1.72 -8.95 15.55
N THR A 332 -2.50 -9.76 16.29
CA THR A 332 -2.72 -9.57 17.73
C THR A 332 -1.40 -9.73 18.50
N LEU A 333 -0.64 -10.80 18.22
CA LEU A 333 0.65 -11.04 18.86
C LEU A 333 1.66 -9.92 18.53
N ASN A 334 1.79 -9.54 17.26
CA ASN A 334 2.71 -8.47 16.87
C ASN A 334 2.28 -7.10 17.43
N GLY A 335 0.99 -6.83 17.49
CA GLY A 335 0.46 -5.64 18.14
C GLY A 335 0.87 -5.58 19.61
N PHE A 336 0.68 -6.67 20.34
CA PHE A 336 1.08 -6.80 21.74
C PHE A 336 2.59 -6.63 21.93
N LEU A 337 3.40 -7.37 21.17
CA LEU A 337 4.87 -7.27 21.23
C LEU A 337 5.37 -5.86 20.89
N SER A 338 4.70 -5.15 20.01
CA SER A 338 5.05 -3.78 19.63
C SER A 338 4.86 -2.75 20.76
N MET A 339 4.02 -3.06 21.76
CA MET A 339 3.81 -2.20 22.94
C MET A 339 5.03 -2.21 23.87
N PHE A 340 5.77 -3.31 23.91
CA PHE A 340 6.94 -3.49 24.81
C PHE A 340 8.28 -3.30 24.11
N GLY A 341 8.34 -3.19 22.79
CA GLY A 341 9.60 -3.11 22.03
C GLY A 341 10.19 -1.70 22.00
N LYS A 342 11.49 -1.55 22.34
CA LYS A 342 12.25 -0.31 22.16
C LYS A 342 12.35 0.03 20.66
N LYS A 343 12.02 1.28 20.30
CA LYS A 343 12.01 1.77 18.92
C LYS A 343 13.40 2.26 18.49
N LYS A 344 14.13 1.48 17.68
CA LYS A 344 15.05 2.04 16.68
C LYS A 344 14.62 1.44 15.34
N VAL A 345 14.02 2.24 14.48
CA VAL A 345 13.66 1.87 13.12
C VAL A 345 14.41 2.81 12.20
N SER A 346 15.37 2.30 11.44
CA SER A 346 16.01 3.03 10.34
C SER A 346 15.36 2.64 9.01
N TRP A 347 15.26 3.59 8.11
CA TRP A 347 15.08 3.30 6.69
C TRP A 347 16.40 2.68 6.19
N LYS A 348 16.34 1.61 5.40
CA LYS A 348 17.45 0.70 4.98
C LYS A 348 18.86 1.28 5.07
#